data_94cbe3d57188764bfe8b661ead8e67d5
#
_entry.id   94cbe3d57188764bfe8b661ead8e67d5
#
_cell.length_a   1.000
_cell.length_b   1.000
_cell.length_c   1.000
_cell.angle_alpha   90.00
_cell.angle_beta   90.00
_cell.angle_gamma   90.00
#
_symmetry.space_group_name_H-M   'P 1'
#
loop_
_entity.id
_entity.type
_entity.pdbx_description
1 polymer ?
#
loop_
_entity_poly.entity_id
_entity_poly.type
_entity_poly.pdbx_seq_one_letter_code
_entity_poly.pdbx_strand_id
1 'polypeptide(L)'
;LRSGHLRQLRQIVDTVHRFLFEDLDIRGALVQLGPAWHELQAVRDYAPPVRALLGELAAVTAIVGSNLKQPGRLSFHLRGEGAVRLLVMECDERMRLRGLAKMADGVSPAPTMRRRQPAILPDAQPDSLDAAGGAFGVHQLLGGGQLVLTLQNNVAAERPYQSYVPLDGDSVAAIFEGYLAQSEQAPARLWLAADDRHACGLFLQKLPDADKRDADGWNRVQHLAATLQPGDLALPPETLLTRLFPEE
;
A
#
# COMPACT_ATOMS: atom_id res chain seq x y z
N LEU A 1 -39.71 -12.25 16.64
CA LEU A 1 -39.18 -12.32 15.26
C LEU A 1 -38.18 -11.19 15.08
N ARG A 2 -36.91 -11.45 15.36
CA ARG A 2 -35.82 -10.50 15.11
C ARG A 2 -35.23 -10.82 13.74
N SER A 3 -35.51 -9.97 12.76
CA SER A 3 -34.88 -10.01 11.45
C SER A 3 -33.41 -9.65 11.58
N GLY A 4 -32.54 -10.67 11.60
CA GLY A 4 -31.12 -10.49 11.47
C GLY A 4 -30.80 -10.00 10.06
N HIS A 5 -30.39 -8.74 9.90
CA HIS A 5 -29.76 -8.25 8.70
C HIS A 5 -28.37 -8.91 8.61
N LEU A 6 -28.33 -10.05 7.93
CA LEU A 6 -27.07 -10.57 7.39
C LEU A 6 -26.56 -9.53 6.39
N ARG A 7 -25.61 -8.68 6.81
CA ARG A 7 -24.74 -7.95 5.90
C ARG A 7 -24.06 -9.00 5.03
N GLN A 8 -24.55 -9.21 3.83
CA GLN A 8 -23.79 -9.90 2.78
C GLN A 8 -22.51 -9.08 2.60
N LEU A 9 -21.41 -9.59 3.14
CA LEU A 9 -20.08 -9.10 2.83
C LEU A 9 -19.89 -9.33 1.33
N ARG A 10 -20.04 -8.29 0.52
CA ARG A 10 -19.70 -8.35 -0.90
C ARG A 10 -18.25 -8.76 -0.99
N GLN A 11 -17.95 -9.86 -1.66
CA GLN A 11 -16.59 -10.25 -1.99
C GLN A 11 -16.00 -9.14 -2.87
N ILE A 12 -14.87 -8.58 -2.43
CA ILE A 12 -14.08 -7.68 -3.25
C ILE A 12 -13.57 -8.49 -4.44
N VAL A 13 -13.72 -7.91 -5.62
CA VAL A 13 -13.12 -8.40 -6.87
C VAL A 13 -11.85 -7.61 -7.10
N ASP A 14 -10.81 -8.25 -7.64
CA ASP A 14 -9.56 -7.56 -7.98
C ASP A 14 -9.83 -6.45 -8.99
N THR A 15 -9.61 -5.22 -8.58
CA THR A 15 -9.88 -4.03 -9.41
C THR A 15 -8.80 -2.97 -9.24
N VAL A 16 -8.56 -2.25 -10.34
CA VAL A 16 -7.89 -0.97 -10.35
C VAL A 16 -8.85 0.05 -10.97
N HIS A 17 -9.41 0.89 -10.13
CA HIS A 17 -10.31 1.96 -10.54
C HIS A 17 -9.53 3.27 -10.65
N ARG A 18 -9.29 3.73 -11.88
CA ARG A 18 -8.61 5.01 -12.15
C ARG A 18 -9.63 6.12 -12.37
N PHE A 19 -9.32 7.29 -11.85
CA PHE A 19 -10.17 8.47 -11.97
C PHE A 19 -9.35 9.74 -12.12
N LEU A 20 -9.99 10.82 -12.54
CA LEU A 20 -9.40 12.14 -12.73
C LEU A 20 -10.39 13.18 -12.21
N PHE A 21 -9.92 14.06 -11.34
CA PHE A 21 -10.60 15.31 -11.01
C PHE A 21 -10.24 16.32 -12.10
N GLU A 22 -11.10 16.44 -13.12
CA GLU A 22 -10.80 17.23 -14.32
C GLU A 22 -10.60 18.71 -14.01
N ASP A 23 -11.41 19.26 -13.09
CA ASP A 23 -11.34 20.67 -12.70
C ASP A 23 -10.13 20.99 -11.81
N LEU A 24 -9.52 19.97 -11.18
CA LEU A 24 -8.37 20.13 -10.30
C LEU A 24 -7.04 19.68 -10.92
N ASP A 25 -7.08 18.98 -12.05
CA ASP A 25 -5.93 18.36 -12.67
C ASP A 25 -5.17 17.43 -11.68
N ILE A 26 -5.95 16.59 -10.97
CA ILE A 26 -5.47 15.59 -10.03
C ILE A 26 -5.95 14.22 -10.48
N ARG A 27 -5.03 13.30 -10.70
CA ARG A 27 -5.37 11.90 -11.01
C ARG A 27 -5.34 11.03 -9.77
N GLY A 28 -6.17 9.97 -9.78
CA GLY A 28 -6.20 8.99 -8.73
C GLY A 28 -6.36 7.55 -9.23
N ALA A 29 -6.05 6.62 -8.35
CA ALA A 29 -6.32 5.21 -8.54
C ALA A 29 -6.70 4.56 -7.20
N LEU A 30 -7.79 3.82 -7.20
CA LEU A 30 -8.20 2.96 -6.09
C LEU A 30 -7.96 1.51 -6.50
N VAL A 31 -7.12 0.81 -5.74
CA VAL A 31 -6.83 -0.61 -5.93
C VAL A 31 -7.49 -1.40 -4.82
N GLN A 32 -8.13 -2.49 -5.21
CA GLN A 32 -8.73 -3.45 -4.29
C GLN A 32 -8.36 -4.86 -4.77
N LEU A 33 -7.62 -5.59 -3.95
CA LEU A 33 -7.20 -6.96 -4.21
C LEU A 33 -7.86 -7.88 -3.17
N GLY A 34 -8.68 -8.80 -3.62
CA GLY A 34 -9.32 -9.85 -2.83
C GLY A 34 -8.79 -11.23 -3.25
N PRO A 35 -9.30 -11.82 -4.35
CA PRO A 35 -8.83 -13.12 -4.85
C PRO A 35 -7.32 -13.20 -5.07
N ALA A 36 -6.71 -12.22 -5.75
CA ALA A 36 -5.27 -12.20 -5.97
C ALA A 36 -4.48 -12.12 -4.67
N TRP A 37 -4.98 -11.36 -3.69
CA TRP A 37 -4.38 -11.29 -2.37
C TRP A 37 -4.48 -12.63 -1.62
N HIS A 38 -5.61 -13.32 -1.70
CA HIS A 38 -5.77 -14.66 -1.13
C HIS A 38 -4.78 -15.68 -1.74
N GLU A 39 -4.60 -15.67 -3.06
CA GLU A 39 -3.64 -16.52 -3.74
C GLU A 39 -2.20 -16.25 -3.30
N LEU A 40 -1.82 -14.97 -3.16
CA LEU A 40 -0.50 -14.57 -2.67
C LEU A 40 -0.22 -15.08 -1.25
N GLN A 41 -1.20 -15.02 -0.35
CA GLN A 41 -1.09 -15.48 1.02
C GLN A 41 -1.04 -17.00 1.13
N ALA A 42 -1.74 -17.73 0.25
CA ALA A 42 -1.86 -19.18 0.32
C ALA A 42 -0.53 -19.91 0.14
N VAL A 43 0.49 -19.25 -0.42
CA VAL A 43 1.80 -19.86 -0.70
C VAL A 43 2.61 -20.07 0.58
N ARG A 44 2.48 -19.19 1.58
CA ARG A 44 3.23 -19.22 2.84
C ARG A 44 2.44 -18.60 3.97
N ASP A 45 2.55 -19.18 5.14
CA ASP A 45 2.00 -18.58 6.35
C ASP A 45 2.94 -17.50 6.89
N TYR A 46 2.51 -16.25 6.79
CA TYR A 46 3.24 -15.10 7.29
C TYR A 46 2.60 -14.57 8.57
N ALA A 47 3.44 -14.14 9.52
CA ALA A 47 2.96 -13.38 10.68
C ALA A 47 2.15 -12.15 10.23
N PRO A 48 1.11 -11.76 10.99
CA PRO A 48 0.23 -10.65 10.58
C PRO A 48 0.96 -9.36 10.17
N PRO A 49 2.03 -8.90 10.85
CA PRO A 49 2.75 -7.69 10.43
C PRO A 49 3.46 -7.85 9.08
N VAL A 50 4.04 -9.01 8.81
CA VAL A 50 4.72 -9.30 7.54
C VAL A 50 3.70 -9.42 6.41
N ARG A 51 2.54 -10.01 6.69
CA ARG A 51 1.43 -10.12 5.76
C ARG A 51 0.87 -8.75 5.39
N ALA A 52 0.64 -7.87 6.38
CA ALA A 52 0.21 -6.50 6.13
C ALA A 52 1.20 -5.76 5.22
N LEU A 53 2.49 -5.81 5.54
CA LEU A 53 3.54 -5.19 4.75
C LEU A 53 3.59 -5.72 3.29
N LEU A 54 3.44 -7.03 3.12
CA LEU A 54 3.40 -7.66 1.79
C LEU A 54 2.15 -7.25 1.01
N GLY A 55 1.00 -7.11 1.69
CA GLY A 55 -0.26 -6.67 1.07
C GLY A 55 -0.23 -5.20 0.67
N GLU A 56 0.31 -4.32 1.50
CA GLU A 56 0.52 -2.93 1.13
C GLU A 56 1.44 -2.80 -0.10
N LEU A 57 2.51 -3.61 -0.14
CA LEU A 57 3.40 -3.66 -1.30
C LEU A 57 2.68 -4.20 -2.55
N ALA A 58 1.76 -5.17 -2.40
CA ALA A 58 0.95 -5.66 -3.51
C ALA A 58 0.03 -4.56 -4.07
N ALA A 59 -0.64 -3.80 -3.19
CA ALA A 59 -1.49 -2.68 -3.59
C ALA A 59 -0.69 -1.60 -4.34
N VAL A 60 0.45 -1.17 -3.82
CA VAL A 60 1.34 -0.20 -4.51
C VAL A 60 1.81 -0.74 -5.85
N THR A 61 2.19 -2.03 -5.91
CA THR A 61 2.65 -2.65 -7.16
C THR A 61 1.56 -2.64 -8.21
N ALA A 62 0.32 -2.90 -7.82
CA ALA A 62 -0.83 -2.82 -8.72
C ALA A 62 -1.11 -1.38 -9.18
N ILE A 63 -1.00 -0.39 -8.27
CA ILE A 63 -1.12 1.05 -8.63
C ILE A 63 -0.08 1.43 -9.68
N VAL A 64 1.20 1.19 -9.39
CA VAL A 64 2.30 1.57 -10.29
C VAL A 64 2.22 0.80 -11.60
N GLY A 65 1.96 -0.53 -11.53
CA GLY A 65 1.83 -1.38 -12.71
C GLY A 65 0.72 -0.92 -13.66
N SER A 66 -0.43 -0.49 -13.11
CA SER A 66 -1.56 0.01 -13.90
C SER A 66 -1.28 1.36 -14.60
N ASN A 67 -0.28 2.10 -14.14
CA ASN A 67 0.11 3.40 -14.68
C ASN A 67 1.32 3.33 -15.64
N LEU A 68 1.87 2.14 -15.90
CA LEU A 68 2.98 1.98 -16.85
C LEU A 68 2.54 2.40 -18.25
N LYS A 69 3.35 3.23 -18.89
CA LYS A 69 3.09 3.74 -20.26
C LYS A 69 3.30 2.67 -21.32
N GLN A 70 4.16 1.69 -21.05
CA GLN A 70 4.50 0.60 -21.97
C GLN A 70 4.29 -0.75 -21.27
N PRO A 71 3.84 -1.77 -22.02
CA PRO A 71 3.74 -3.13 -21.51
C PRO A 71 5.10 -3.63 -21.01
N GLY A 72 5.15 -4.18 -19.81
CA GLY A 72 6.39 -4.64 -19.24
C GLY A 72 6.18 -5.34 -17.90
N ARG A 73 7.29 -5.75 -17.30
CA ARG A 73 7.32 -6.31 -15.95
C ARG A 73 7.88 -5.27 -14.99
N LEU A 74 7.13 -5.04 -13.94
CA LEU A 74 7.54 -4.24 -12.79
C LEU A 74 7.92 -5.17 -11.66
N SER A 75 9.05 -4.91 -10.99
CA SER A 75 9.38 -5.59 -9.75
C SER A 75 9.90 -4.62 -8.69
N PHE A 76 9.46 -4.84 -7.46
CA PHE A 76 9.95 -4.18 -6.26
C PHE A 76 10.64 -5.18 -5.35
N HIS A 77 11.86 -4.87 -4.96
CA HIS A 77 12.64 -5.64 -3.99
C HIS A 77 13.01 -4.73 -2.82
N LEU A 78 12.35 -4.91 -1.68
CA LEU A 78 12.73 -4.23 -0.45
C LEU A 78 13.70 -5.15 0.29
N ARG A 79 14.96 -4.73 0.36
CA ARG A 79 16.03 -5.45 1.07
C ARG A 79 16.23 -4.79 2.41
N GLY A 80 16.12 -5.58 3.48
CA GLY A 80 16.24 -5.12 4.85
C GLY A 80 17.33 -5.85 5.64
N GLU A 81 17.74 -5.24 6.74
CA GLU A 81 18.69 -5.80 7.70
C GLU A 81 18.01 -6.37 8.95
N GLY A 82 16.68 -6.17 9.06
CA GLY A 82 15.86 -6.57 10.19
C GLY A 82 15.39 -8.04 10.13
N ALA A 83 14.26 -8.31 10.79
CA ALA A 83 13.61 -9.63 10.82
C ALA A 83 13.14 -10.08 9.43
N VAL A 84 12.74 -9.15 8.58
CA VAL A 84 12.45 -9.39 7.15
C VAL A 84 13.66 -8.98 6.35
N ARG A 85 14.29 -9.92 5.66
CA ARG A 85 15.48 -9.70 4.84
C ARG A 85 15.16 -9.26 3.42
N LEU A 86 14.01 -9.70 2.92
CA LEU A 86 13.62 -9.39 1.57
C LEU A 86 12.09 -9.46 1.44
N LEU A 87 11.51 -8.43 0.86
CA LEU A 87 10.17 -8.46 0.27
C LEU A 87 10.31 -8.32 -1.24
N VAL A 88 9.64 -9.16 -1.98
CA VAL A 88 9.56 -9.07 -3.44
C VAL A 88 8.10 -8.99 -3.84
N MET A 89 7.80 -8.08 -4.74
CA MET A 89 6.52 -8.03 -5.43
C MET A 89 6.76 -7.72 -6.90
N GLU A 90 6.16 -8.51 -7.76
CA GLU A 90 6.23 -8.37 -9.21
C GLU A 90 4.83 -8.24 -9.81
N CYS A 91 4.72 -7.43 -10.84
CA CYS A 91 3.53 -7.30 -11.68
C CYS A 91 3.93 -7.43 -13.14
N ASP A 92 3.25 -8.28 -13.89
CA ASP A 92 3.47 -8.38 -15.32
C ASP A 92 2.49 -7.49 -16.12
N GLU A 93 2.63 -7.48 -17.44
CA GLU A 93 1.80 -6.71 -18.36
C GLU A 93 0.29 -7.05 -18.33
N ARG A 94 -0.05 -8.23 -17.76
CA ARG A 94 -1.43 -8.68 -17.57
C ARG A 94 -1.93 -8.43 -16.15
N MET A 95 -1.23 -7.60 -15.40
CA MET A 95 -1.53 -7.30 -13.99
C MET A 95 -1.52 -8.54 -13.08
N ARG A 96 -0.80 -9.61 -13.44
CA ARG A 96 -0.61 -10.76 -12.56
C ARG A 96 0.45 -10.45 -11.52
N LEU A 97 0.08 -10.59 -10.26
CA LEU A 97 0.96 -10.32 -9.13
C LEU A 97 1.66 -11.60 -8.66
N ARG A 98 2.93 -11.46 -8.29
CA ARG A 98 3.71 -12.49 -7.59
C ARG A 98 4.50 -11.83 -6.48
N GLY A 99 4.53 -12.44 -5.32
CA GLY A 99 5.25 -11.84 -4.20
C GLY A 99 5.68 -12.88 -3.16
N LEU A 100 6.70 -12.50 -2.39
CA LEU A 100 7.15 -13.26 -1.23
C LEU A 100 7.86 -12.36 -0.22
N ALA A 101 7.86 -12.82 1.03
CA ALA A 101 8.73 -12.29 2.08
C ALA A 101 9.73 -13.38 2.49
N LYS A 102 11.01 -13.00 2.67
CA LYS A 102 12.05 -13.85 3.24
C LYS A 102 12.44 -13.32 4.61
N MET A 103 12.32 -14.14 5.62
CA MET A 103 12.71 -13.82 6.99
C MET A 103 14.22 -14.03 7.19
N ALA A 104 14.79 -13.40 8.22
CA ALA A 104 16.12 -13.72 8.70
C ALA A 104 16.17 -15.15 9.24
N ASP A 105 17.36 -15.79 9.14
CA ASP A 105 17.54 -17.15 9.64
C ASP A 105 17.29 -17.19 11.16
N GLY A 106 16.55 -18.21 11.59
CA GLY A 106 16.17 -18.40 13.01
C GLY A 106 14.98 -17.56 13.48
N VAL A 107 14.40 -16.68 12.62
CA VAL A 107 13.16 -15.97 12.92
C VAL A 107 11.99 -16.78 12.37
N SER A 108 11.16 -17.30 13.27
CA SER A 108 9.92 -18.00 12.86
C SER A 108 8.97 -17.02 12.19
N PRO A 109 8.33 -17.38 11.06
CA PRO A 109 7.34 -16.52 10.41
C PRO A 109 6.11 -16.25 11.27
N ALA A 110 5.85 -17.06 12.28
CA ALA A 110 4.76 -16.85 13.23
C ALA A 110 5.32 -16.38 14.58
N PRO A 111 4.90 -15.24 15.12
CA PRO A 111 5.18 -14.93 16.51
C PRO A 111 4.38 -15.91 17.36
N THR A 112 5.06 -16.82 18.05
CA THR A 112 4.49 -17.47 19.23
C THR A 112 4.10 -16.34 20.17
N MET A 113 2.80 -16.12 20.34
CA MET A 113 2.28 -15.28 21.42
C MET A 113 2.68 -15.91 22.75
N ARG A 114 3.90 -15.65 23.22
CA ARG A 114 4.15 -15.72 24.65
C ARG A 114 3.38 -14.57 25.25
N ARG A 115 2.25 -14.88 25.85
CA ARG A 115 1.57 -14.01 26.81
C ARG A 115 2.64 -13.51 27.79
N ARG A 116 3.20 -12.34 27.56
CA ARG A 116 3.90 -11.62 28.62
C ARG A 116 2.83 -11.25 29.64
N GLN A 117 2.92 -11.88 30.81
CA GLN A 117 2.26 -11.35 32.01
C GLN A 117 2.66 -9.88 32.14
N PRO A 118 1.71 -8.97 32.42
CA PRO A 118 2.02 -7.58 32.64
C PRO A 118 2.92 -7.48 33.86
N ALA A 119 4.17 -7.08 33.66
CA ALA A 119 4.98 -6.56 34.75
C ALA A 119 4.30 -5.25 35.19
N ILE A 120 3.81 -5.23 36.42
CA ILE A 120 3.29 -4.04 37.08
C ILE A 120 4.48 -3.11 37.27
N LEU A 121 4.57 -2.07 36.44
CA LEU A 121 5.41 -0.90 36.69
C LEU A 121 4.51 0.24 37.12
N PRO A 122 4.77 0.89 38.28
CA PRO A 122 4.03 2.05 38.70
C PRO A 122 4.52 3.29 37.91
N ASP A 123 3.55 4.15 37.59
CA ASP A 123 3.69 5.52 37.07
C ASP A 123 4.27 5.68 35.64
N ALA A 124 3.41 5.51 34.65
CA ALA A 124 3.52 6.20 33.38
C ALA A 124 2.19 6.91 33.07
N GLN A 125 2.28 8.22 32.91
CA GLN A 125 1.17 9.10 32.58
C GLN A 125 0.52 8.70 31.24
N PRO A 126 -0.82 8.85 31.10
CA PRO A 126 -1.53 8.53 29.89
C PRO A 126 -1.59 9.75 28.97
N ASP A 127 -0.56 9.96 28.17
CA ASP A 127 -0.62 10.90 27.04
C ASP A 127 0.09 10.31 25.83
N SER A 128 -0.68 9.51 25.11
CA SER A 128 -0.70 9.36 23.64
C SER A 128 -1.61 8.18 23.31
N LEU A 129 -2.81 8.50 22.88
CA LEU A 129 -3.74 7.55 22.28
C LEU A 129 -3.20 7.19 20.88
N ASP A 130 -2.34 6.19 20.81
CA ASP A 130 -2.07 5.48 19.56
C ASP A 130 -3.29 4.61 19.24
N ALA A 131 -4.31 5.26 18.69
CA ALA A 131 -5.47 4.62 18.11
C ALA A 131 -5.13 4.14 16.68
N ALA A 132 -4.18 3.21 16.57
CA ALA A 132 -4.02 2.38 15.39
C ALA A 132 -3.56 1.02 15.88
N GLY A 133 -4.35 -0.01 15.61
CA GLY A 133 -4.00 -1.39 15.97
C GLY A 133 -2.60 -1.70 15.43
N GLY A 134 -1.65 -1.96 16.33
CA GLY A 134 -0.22 -1.98 16.20
C GLY A 134 0.34 -2.51 14.87
N ALA A 135 0.35 -1.69 13.84
CA ALA A 135 1.11 -1.94 12.64
C ALA A 135 2.60 -1.76 12.99
N PHE A 136 3.35 -2.85 12.99
CA PHE A 136 4.79 -2.76 13.07
C PHE A 136 5.27 -1.93 11.88
N GLY A 137 5.93 -0.80 12.14
CA GLY A 137 6.47 0.06 11.10
C GLY A 137 7.47 -0.68 10.21
N VAL A 138 7.67 -0.20 9.00
CA VAL A 138 8.63 -0.77 8.03
C VAL A 138 9.99 -0.94 8.67
N HIS A 139 10.47 0.06 9.42
CA HIS A 139 11.75 0.02 10.13
C HIS A 139 11.85 -1.08 11.19
N GLN A 140 10.76 -1.44 11.85
CA GLN A 140 10.78 -2.50 12.85
C GLN A 140 10.94 -3.89 12.22
N LEU A 141 10.46 -4.07 10.99
CA LEU A 141 10.52 -5.33 10.27
C LEU A 141 11.73 -5.43 9.35
N LEU A 142 12.00 -4.40 8.57
CA LEU A 142 13.09 -4.38 7.59
C LEU A 142 14.39 -3.81 8.18
N GLY A 143 14.33 -2.97 9.21
CA GLY A 143 15.50 -2.23 9.68
C GLY A 143 15.92 -1.18 8.64
N GLY A 144 17.22 -0.92 8.56
CA GLY A 144 17.80 -0.18 7.43
C GLY A 144 17.75 -1.00 6.14
N GLY A 145 17.93 -0.33 5.00
CA GLY A 145 17.96 -1.04 3.72
C GLY A 145 17.62 -0.19 2.52
N GLN A 146 17.24 -0.86 1.44
CA GLN A 146 16.91 -0.19 0.18
C GLN A 146 15.77 -0.87 -0.58
N LEU A 147 14.98 -0.05 -1.27
CA LEU A 147 14.05 -0.46 -2.30
C LEU A 147 14.78 -0.47 -3.65
N VAL A 148 14.71 -1.58 -4.35
CA VAL A 148 15.15 -1.69 -5.76
C VAL A 148 13.91 -1.86 -6.61
N LEU A 149 13.67 -0.88 -7.47
CA LEU A 149 12.66 -0.94 -8.50
C LEU A 149 13.31 -1.38 -9.80
N THR A 150 12.71 -2.34 -10.49
CA THR A 150 13.12 -2.77 -11.84
C THR A 150 11.93 -2.72 -12.78
N LEU A 151 12.10 -2.00 -13.89
CA LEU A 151 11.18 -2.00 -15.02
C LEU A 151 11.83 -2.71 -16.20
N GLN A 152 11.21 -3.77 -16.68
CA GLN A 152 11.64 -4.51 -17.84
C GLN A 152 10.58 -4.39 -18.93
N ASN A 153 10.88 -3.63 -19.98
CA ASN A 153 10.03 -3.52 -21.15
C ASN A 153 10.12 -4.79 -21.99
N ASN A 154 9.05 -5.12 -22.70
CA ASN A 154 9.01 -6.31 -23.57
C ASN A 154 9.76 -6.10 -24.90
N VAL A 155 10.49 -5.00 -25.06
CA VAL A 155 11.30 -4.71 -26.25
C VAL A 155 12.64 -5.42 -26.14
N ALA A 156 12.93 -6.32 -27.06
CA ALA A 156 14.02 -7.31 -27.02
C ALA A 156 15.45 -6.75 -26.97
N ALA A 157 15.67 -5.44 -27.00
CA ALA A 157 16.99 -4.80 -26.97
C ALA A 157 17.18 -3.78 -25.84
N GLU A 158 16.15 -3.50 -25.05
CA GLU A 158 16.25 -2.51 -23.98
C GLU A 158 16.77 -3.15 -22.69
N ARG A 159 17.74 -2.50 -22.07
CA ARG A 159 18.20 -2.89 -20.73
C ARG A 159 17.10 -2.55 -19.71
N PRO A 160 16.87 -3.40 -18.70
CA PRO A 160 15.96 -3.06 -17.62
C PRO A 160 16.35 -1.74 -16.95
N TYR A 161 15.38 -0.87 -16.76
CA TYR A 161 15.58 0.31 -15.93
C TYR A 161 15.59 -0.11 -14.46
N GLN A 162 16.57 0.35 -13.71
CA GLN A 162 16.66 0.11 -12.26
C GLN A 162 16.82 1.43 -11.51
N SER A 163 16.09 1.55 -10.42
CA SER A 163 16.21 2.64 -9.46
C SER A 163 16.42 2.08 -8.07
N TYR A 164 17.30 2.73 -7.32
CA TYR A 164 17.65 2.38 -5.93
C TYR A 164 17.17 3.52 -5.04
N VAL A 165 16.32 3.20 -4.08
CA VAL A 165 15.72 4.17 -3.16
C VAL A 165 16.02 3.73 -1.74
N PRO A 166 16.56 4.59 -0.86
CA PRO A 166 16.66 4.29 0.55
C PRO A 166 15.29 3.98 1.14
N LEU A 167 15.23 3.10 2.16
CA LEU A 167 14.01 2.87 2.92
C LEU A 167 13.80 3.99 3.95
N ASP A 168 13.76 5.24 3.49
CA ASP A 168 13.55 6.42 4.32
C ASP A 168 12.05 6.70 4.43
N GLY A 169 11.42 6.11 5.44
CA GLY A 169 9.99 6.27 5.70
C GLY A 169 9.45 5.23 6.67
N ASP A 170 8.51 5.62 7.51
CA ASP A 170 7.94 4.75 8.55
C ASP A 170 6.92 3.74 7.99
N SER A 171 6.51 3.90 6.73
CA SER A 171 5.52 3.06 6.06
C SER A 171 5.87 2.82 4.59
N VAL A 172 5.26 1.79 3.99
CA VAL A 172 5.35 1.55 2.53
C VAL A 172 4.87 2.78 1.76
N ALA A 173 3.78 3.40 2.19
CA ALA A 173 3.26 4.60 1.56
C ALA A 173 4.30 5.72 1.53
N ALA A 174 4.93 6.05 2.67
CA ALA A 174 5.92 7.11 2.76
C ALA A 174 7.15 6.88 1.86
N ILE A 175 7.64 5.63 1.80
CA ILE A 175 8.78 5.26 0.92
C ILE A 175 8.42 5.49 -0.55
N PHE A 176 7.23 5.08 -0.97
CA PHE A 176 6.81 5.24 -2.37
C PHE A 176 6.41 6.68 -2.72
N GLU A 177 5.84 7.43 -1.79
CA GLU A 177 5.60 8.87 -1.97
C GLU A 177 6.92 9.63 -2.21
N GLY A 178 7.95 9.34 -1.40
CA GLY A 178 9.29 9.89 -1.57
C GLY A 178 9.91 9.53 -2.93
N TYR A 179 9.80 8.26 -3.33
CA TYR A 179 10.25 7.81 -4.64
C TYR A 179 9.54 8.53 -5.80
N LEU A 180 8.22 8.64 -5.74
CA LEU A 180 7.42 9.28 -6.81
C LEU A 180 7.72 10.79 -6.88
N ALA A 181 7.90 11.44 -5.75
CA ALA A 181 8.26 12.86 -5.71
C ALA A 181 9.62 13.12 -6.39
N GLN A 182 10.58 12.21 -6.22
CA GLN A 182 11.91 12.33 -6.83
C GLN A 182 11.93 11.93 -8.31
N SER A 183 11.24 10.84 -8.67
CA SER A 183 11.31 10.26 -10.01
C SER A 183 10.39 10.94 -11.02
N GLU A 184 9.18 11.33 -10.60
CA GLU A 184 8.18 11.97 -11.46
C GLU A 184 8.07 13.48 -11.27
N GLN A 185 8.76 14.04 -10.26
CA GLN A 185 8.71 15.46 -9.88
C GLN A 185 7.25 15.96 -9.66
N ALA A 186 6.38 15.06 -9.32
CA ALA A 186 4.95 15.31 -9.11
C ALA A 186 4.56 14.84 -7.70
N PRO A 187 3.99 15.72 -6.87
CA PRO A 187 3.51 15.34 -5.56
C PRO A 187 2.48 14.22 -5.65
N ALA A 188 2.66 13.20 -4.83
CA ALA A 188 1.75 12.07 -4.73
C ALA A 188 1.45 11.73 -3.28
N ARG A 189 0.31 11.09 -3.04
CA ARG A 189 -0.09 10.55 -1.74
C ARG A 189 -0.65 9.15 -1.89
N LEU A 190 -0.39 8.33 -0.87
CA LEU A 190 -0.80 6.93 -0.82
C LEU A 190 -1.43 6.62 0.53
N TRP A 191 -2.59 6.00 0.52
CA TRP A 191 -3.24 5.40 1.67
C TRP A 191 -3.35 3.91 1.40
N LEU A 192 -2.71 3.09 2.23
CA LEU A 192 -2.60 1.65 2.05
C LEU A 192 -3.18 0.93 3.26
N ALA A 193 -3.82 -0.18 3.03
CA ALA A 193 -4.27 -1.08 4.08
C ALA A 193 -4.29 -2.52 3.58
N ALA A 194 -3.83 -3.45 4.42
CA ALA A 194 -3.94 -4.87 4.13
C ALA A 194 -4.26 -5.65 5.39
N ASP A 195 -5.16 -6.61 5.26
CA ASP A 195 -5.54 -7.56 6.30
C ASP A 195 -5.49 -9.01 5.78
N ASP A 196 -6.15 -9.93 6.46
CA ASP A 196 -6.25 -11.34 6.02
C ASP A 196 -7.18 -11.53 4.81
N ARG A 197 -7.97 -10.54 4.44
CA ARG A 197 -8.98 -10.62 3.39
C ARG A 197 -8.64 -9.80 2.16
N HIS A 198 -8.09 -8.61 2.35
CA HIS A 198 -7.92 -7.63 1.28
C HIS A 198 -6.58 -6.92 1.39
N ALA A 199 -6.06 -6.52 0.24
CA ALA A 199 -4.99 -5.54 0.14
C ALA A 199 -5.48 -4.40 -0.74
N CYS A 200 -5.56 -3.20 -0.19
CA CYS A 200 -6.19 -2.04 -0.83
C CYS A 200 -5.28 -0.82 -0.78
N GLY A 201 -5.47 0.10 -1.73
CA GLY A 201 -4.75 1.36 -1.73
C GLY A 201 -5.46 2.43 -2.53
N LEU A 202 -5.45 3.66 -1.99
CA LEU A 202 -5.82 4.87 -2.71
C LEU A 202 -4.54 5.64 -3.04
N PHE A 203 -4.40 6.01 -4.29
CA PHE A 203 -3.32 6.84 -4.81
C PHE A 203 -3.91 8.14 -5.36
N LEU A 204 -3.29 9.26 -5.04
CA LEU A 204 -3.56 10.56 -5.62
C LEU A 204 -2.26 11.18 -6.11
N GLN A 205 -2.29 11.83 -7.26
CA GLN A 205 -1.15 12.55 -7.81
C GLN A 205 -1.57 13.87 -8.41
N LYS A 206 -0.87 14.91 -8.00
CA LYS A 206 -0.99 16.25 -8.55
C LYS A 206 -0.35 16.29 -9.93
N LEU A 207 -1.07 16.78 -10.93
CA LEU A 207 -0.53 16.98 -12.26
C LEU A 207 0.04 18.42 -12.41
N PRO A 208 0.86 18.69 -13.43
CA PRO A 208 1.60 19.95 -13.53
C PRO A 208 0.75 21.22 -13.57
N ASP A 209 -0.47 21.14 -14.09
CA ASP A 209 -1.34 22.29 -14.24
C ASP A 209 -2.35 22.49 -13.10
N ALA A 210 -2.30 21.62 -12.06
CA ALA A 210 -3.23 21.64 -10.95
C ALA A 210 -3.31 23.02 -10.25
N ASP A 211 -2.16 23.64 -9.96
CA ASP A 211 -2.13 24.96 -9.30
C ASP A 211 -2.69 26.10 -10.15
N LYS A 212 -2.73 25.91 -11.48
CA LYS A 212 -3.36 26.86 -12.40
C LYS A 212 -4.89 26.71 -12.44
N ARG A 213 -5.37 25.48 -12.16
CA ARG A 213 -6.79 25.18 -12.09
C ARG A 213 -7.39 25.64 -10.76
N ASP A 214 -6.84 25.12 -9.67
CA ASP A 214 -7.23 25.46 -8.31
C ASP A 214 -6.00 25.36 -7.39
N ALA A 215 -5.53 26.51 -6.88
CA ALA A 215 -4.34 26.58 -6.04
C ALA A 215 -4.48 25.83 -4.70
N ASP A 216 -5.71 25.62 -4.22
CA ASP A 216 -6.00 24.92 -2.97
C ASP A 216 -6.54 23.48 -3.21
N GLY A 217 -6.88 23.14 -4.42
CA GLY A 217 -7.49 21.86 -4.77
C GLY A 217 -6.69 20.64 -4.30
N TRP A 218 -5.35 20.67 -4.47
CA TRP A 218 -4.48 19.60 -3.99
C TRP A 218 -4.53 19.43 -2.47
N ASN A 219 -4.50 20.53 -1.72
CA ASN A 219 -4.57 20.48 -0.25
C ASN A 219 -5.93 19.95 0.20
N ARG A 220 -7.01 20.43 -0.41
CA ARG A 220 -8.38 20.00 -0.07
C ARG A 220 -8.56 18.52 -0.28
N VAL A 221 -8.17 17.98 -1.44
CA VAL A 221 -8.30 16.55 -1.76
C VAL A 221 -7.46 15.67 -0.82
N GLN A 222 -6.24 16.10 -0.47
CA GLN A 222 -5.42 15.39 0.52
C GLN A 222 -6.08 15.34 1.91
N HIS A 223 -6.64 16.46 2.38
CA HIS A 223 -7.30 16.52 3.69
C HIS A 223 -8.54 15.63 3.72
N LEU A 224 -9.34 15.61 2.64
CA LEU A 224 -10.48 14.71 2.53
C LEU A 224 -10.03 13.25 2.56
N ALA A 225 -9.02 12.89 1.80
CA ALA A 225 -8.47 11.53 1.79
C ALA A 225 -7.81 11.12 3.12
N ALA A 226 -7.25 12.07 3.89
CA ALA A 226 -6.68 11.80 5.20
C ALA A 226 -7.74 11.37 6.26
N THR A 227 -9.02 11.53 5.97
CA THR A 227 -10.11 11.03 6.83
C THR A 227 -10.38 9.53 6.67
N LEU A 228 -9.70 8.87 5.72
CA LEU A 228 -9.83 7.44 5.46
C LEU A 228 -9.44 6.60 6.69
N GLN A 229 -10.32 5.67 7.01
CA GLN A 229 -9.97 4.56 7.91
C GLN A 229 -9.55 3.34 7.07
N PRO A 230 -8.69 2.45 7.57
CA PRO A 230 -8.22 1.27 6.82
C PRO A 230 -9.35 0.43 6.23
N GLY A 231 -10.46 0.25 6.96
CA GLY A 231 -11.62 -0.50 6.49
C GLY A 231 -12.43 0.18 5.38
N ASP A 232 -12.27 1.48 5.20
CA ASP A 232 -13.00 2.22 4.16
C ASP A 232 -12.50 1.87 2.76
N LEU A 233 -11.21 1.56 2.61
CA LEU A 233 -10.61 1.18 1.33
C LEU A 233 -11.22 -0.09 0.73
N ALA A 234 -11.93 -0.87 1.53
CA ALA A 234 -12.68 -2.06 1.10
C ALA A 234 -14.13 -1.78 0.65
N LEU A 235 -14.58 -0.53 0.73
CA LEU A 235 -15.91 -0.13 0.23
C LEU A 235 -15.94 -0.17 -1.31
N PRO A 236 -17.14 -0.34 -1.93
CA PRO A 236 -17.27 -0.21 -3.37
C PRO A 236 -16.66 1.11 -3.87
N PRO A 237 -15.90 1.13 -4.98
CA PRO A 237 -15.18 2.32 -5.44
C PRO A 237 -16.04 3.57 -5.53
N GLU A 238 -17.20 3.48 -6.17
CA GLU A 238 -18.13 4.60 -6.29
C GLU A 238 -18.60 5.13 -4.92
N THR A 239 -18.93 4.21 -3.99
CA THR A 239 -19.36 4.58 -2.64
C THR A 239 -18.25 5.31 -1.89
N LEU A 240 -17.02 4.82 -1.98
CA LEU A 240 -15.87 5.41 -1.32
C LEU A 240 -15.56 6.79 -1.90
N LEU A 241 -15.45 6.89 -3.22
CA LEU A 241 -15.09 8.15 -3.89
C LEU A 241 -16.16 9.23 -3.67
N THR A 242 -17.45 8.90 -3.82
CA THR A 242 -18.54 9.86 -3.55
C THR A 242 -18.55 10.32 -2.08
N ARG A 243 -18.20 9.41 -1.13
CA ARG A 243 -18.13 9.78 0.28
C ARG A 243 -16.95 10.70 0.59
N LEU A 244 -15.80 10.45 -0.01
CA LEU A 244 -14.58 11.22 0.24
C LEU A 244 -14.59 12.57 -0.49
N PHE A 245 -15.11 12.58 -1.69
CA PHE A 245 -15.02 13.71 -2.62
C PHE A 245 -16.40 14.08 -3.17
N PRO A 246 -17.34 14.48 -2.30
CA PRO A 246 -18.74 14.69 -2.72
C PRO A 246 -18.92 15.89 -3.66
N GLU A 247 -17.97 16.80 -3.70
CA GLU A 247 -18.03 18.05 -4.46
C GLU A 247 -16.97 18.15 -5.57
N GLU A 248 -16.20 17.07 -5.80
CA GLU A 248 -15.06 17.09 -6.72
C GLU A 248 -15.29 16.23 -8.00
#